data_cddc80a2db16d493d30271f63de507d9
#
_entry.id   cddc80a2db16d493d30271f63de507d9
#
_cell.length_a   1.000
_cell.length_b   1.000
_cell.length_c   1.000
_cell.angle_alpha   90.00
_cell.angle_beta   90.00
_cell.angle_gamma   90.00
#
_symmetry.space_group_name_H-M   'P 1'
#
loop_
_entity.id
_entity.type
_entity.pdbx_description
1 polymer ?
#
loop_
_entity_poly.entity_id
_entity_poly.type
_entity_poly.pdbx_seq_one_letter_code
_entity_poly.pdbx_strand_id
1 'polypeptide(L)'
;NALVSNGTVKGSAVTVSGLEPGTDYIYQVGDGTNWSETREFKTAYETDKFSFSAFGDLQASSIAEMSRFLAAAKTISEMPERPLFSLNVGDIIDSDDRYDCYMYYGYLLNQRPEFANIDCVASYGNHEYMGNPDADNIKFANGHHSAVAAPDFDPELLGTGTYAVEYGNMLVISLDWEHRGPASPSEITQEYAKWMDKVLTEHADKTWKVVTLHYPIFPNA
;
A
#
# COMPACT_ATOMS: atom_id res chain seq x y z
N ASN A 1 6.64 -12.65 23.48
CA ASN A 1 7.06 -11.31 23.05
C ASN A 1 8.48 -11.42 22.52
N ALA A 2 8.64 -11.57 21.22
CA ALA A 2 9.95 -11.51 20.58
C ALA A 2 10.20 -10.06 20.14
N LEU A 3 11.32 -9.48 20.58
CA LEU A 3 11.82 -8.24 20.02
C LEU A 3 12.41 -8.59 18.64
N VAL A 4 11.77 -8.15 17.57
CA VAL A 4 12.13 -8.60 16.22
C VAL A 4 13.23 -7.74 15.59
N SER A 5 13.39 -6.50 16.04
CA SER A 5 14.51 -5.64 15.61
C SER A 5 14.80 -4.57 16.64
N ASN A 6 16.07 -4.29 16.86
CA ASN A 6 16.58 -3.18 17.65
C ASN A 6 17.57 -2.31 16.85
N GLY A 7 17.56 -2.42 15.54
CA GLY A 7 18.39 -1.60 14.66
C GLY A 7 17.90 -0.16 14.58
N THR A 8 18.83 0.78 14.43
CA THR A 8 18.48 2.16 14.05
C THR A 8 18.01 2.13 12.58
N VAL A 9 16.70 2.12 12.38
CA VAL A 9 16.14 2.15 11.05
C VAL A 9 16.09 3.62 10.59
N LYS A 10 16.84 3.94 9.57
CA LYS A 10 16.74 5.23 8.88
C LYS A 10 15.60 5.26 7.85
N GLY A 11 14.75 4.29 7.84
CA GLY A 11 13.60 4.15 6.97
C GLY A 11 12.39 3.75 7.78
N SER A 12 11.24 3.91 7.21
CA SER A 12 9.95 3.67 7.83
C SER A 12 9.45 2.23 7.67
N ALA A 13 10.21 1.36 7.08
CA ALA A 13 9.82 -0.03 6.85
C ALA A 13 10.68 -1.03 7.61
N VAL A 14 10.03 -2.00 8.22
CA VAL A 14 10.66 -3.15 8.88
C VAL A 14 10.02 -4.43 8.37
N THR A 15 10.84 -5.32 7.83
CA THR A 15 10.37 -6.66 7.44
C THR A 15 10.43 -7.60 8.63
N VAL A 16 9.31 -8.20 8.97
CA VAL A 16 9.21 -9.25 10.00
C VAL A 16 8.96 -10.58 9.31
N SER A 17 9.81 -11.56 9.55
CA SER A 17 9.72 -12.89 8.96
C SER A 17 9.46 -13.97 10.01
N GLY A 18 9.10 -15.17 9.56
CA GLY A 18 8.86 -16.32 10.44
C GLY A 18 7.54 -16.24 11.19
N LEU A 19 6.57 -15.49 10.66
CA LEU A 19 5.21 -15.44 11.19
C LEU A 19 4.40 -16.62 10.67
N GLU A 20 3.52 -17.15 11.51
CA GLU A 20 2.60 -18.22 11.14
C GLU A 20 1.42 -17.66 10.33
N PRO A 21 0.98 -18.32 9.25
CA PRO A 21 -0.19 -17.89 8.47
C PRO A 21 -1.48 -17.84 9.32
N GLY A 22 -2.38 -16.93 9.00
CA GLY A 22 -3.70 -16.80 9.63
C GLY A 22 -3.66 -16.44 11.12
N THR A 23 -2.56 -15.92 11.61
CA THR A 23 -2.33 -15.68 13.03
C THR A 23 -2.42 -14.20 13.36
N ASP A 24 -3.11 -13.90 14.47
CA ASP A 24 -3.22 -12.54 14.98
C ASP A 24 -1.96 -12.19 15.78
N TYR A 25 -1.34 -11.07 15.43
CA TYR A 25 -0.14 -10.52 16.08
C TYR A 25 -0.41 -9.13 16.60
N ILE A 26 0.33 -8.75 17.61
CA ILE A 26 0.37 -7.38 18.11
C ILE A 26 1.76 -6.79 17.91
N TYR A 27 1.84 -5.49 17.67
CA TYR A 27 3.09 -4.78 17.53
C TYR A 27 3.03 -3.39 18.15
N GLN A 28 4.19 -2.86 18.43
CA GLN A 28 4.43 -1.46 18.80
C GLN A 28 5.67 -0.98 18.04
N VAL A 29 5.68 0.30 17.70
CA VAL A 29 6.82 0.98 17.11
C VAL A 29 7.40 1.94 18.13
N GLY A 30 8.72 1.98 18.25
CA GLY A 30 9.36 2.84 19.23
C GLY A 30 10.86 3.04 18.99
N ASP A 31 11.43 4.00 19.72
CA ASP A 31 12.85 4.34 19.70
C ASP A 31 13.67 3.67 20.82
N GLY A 32 13.04 2.75 21.55
CA GLY A 32 13.60 2.07 22.71
C GLY A 32 13.25 2.75 24.05
N THR A 33 12.76 3.98 24.03
CA THR A 33 12.30 4.72 25.19
C THR A 33 10.82 5.04 25.12
N ASN A 34 10.39 5.56 23.99
CA ASN A 34 9.00 5.88 23.68
C ASN A 34 8.41 4.83 22.74
N TRP A 35 7.19 4.41 23.00
CA TRP A 35 6.50 3.37 22.23
C TRP A 35 5.13 3.87 21.79
N SER A 36 4.72 3.45 20.60
CA SER A 36 3.37 3.70 20.09
C SER A 36 2.33 2.97 20.94
N GLU A 37 1.06 3.32 20.73
CA GLU A 37 -0.05 2.44 21.12
C GLU A 37 0.14 1.06 20.48
N THR A 38 -0.38 0.04 21.15
CA THR A 38 -0.40 -1.33 20.62
C THR A 38 -1.34 -1.39 19.42
N ARG A 39 -0.85 -1.95 18.35
CA ARG A 39 -1.60 -2.27 17.14
C ARG A 39 -1.62 -3.76 16.92
N GLU A 40 -2.55 -4.23 16.14
CA GLU A 40 -2.68 -5.63 15.78
C GLU A 40 -2.81 -5.78 14.26
N PHE A 41 -2.40 -6.91 13.76
CA PHE A 41 -2.62 -7.33 12.37
C PHE A 41 -2.80 -8.85 12.33
N LYS A 42 -3.37 -9.33 11.25
CA LYS A 42 -3.50 -10.75 10.99
C LYS A 42 -2.70 -11.10 9.74
N THR A 43 -1.87 -12.12 9.82
CA THR A 43 -1.15 -12.65 8.66
C THR A 43 -2.12 -13.24 7.64
N ALA A 44 -1.79 -13.07 6.36
CA ALA A 44 -2.52 -13.71 5.28
C ALA A 44 -2.57 -15.25 5.45
N TYR A 45 -3.61 -15.87 4.95
CA TYR A 45 -3.81 -17.32 5.02
C TYR A 45 -4.51 -17.81 3.75
N GLU A 46 -4.32 -19.07 3.45
CA GLU A 46 -5.00 -19.71 2.32
C GLU A 46 -6.50 -19.79 2.60
N THR A 47 -7.29 -19.17 1.73
CA THR A 47 -8.75 -19.17 1.79
C THR A 47 -9.34 -18.94 0.41
N ASP A 48 -10.45 -19.62 0.16
CA ASP A 48 -11.22 -19.46 -1.10
C ASP A 48 -12.32 -18.40 -0.97
N LYS A 49 -12.59 -17.93 0.26
CA LYS A 49 -13.66 -16.98 0.54
C LYS A 49 -13.17 -15.90 1.46
N PHE A 50 -13.17 -14.67 0.97
CA PHE A 50 -12.85 -13.48 1.73
C PHE A 50 -13.50 -12.26 1.08
N SER A 51 -13.56 -11.18 1.82
CA SER A 51 -13.90 -9.85 1.32
C SER A 51 -12.68 -8.94 1.38
N PHE A 52 -12.65 -7.92 0.53
CA PHE A 52 -11.73 -6.81 0.62
C PHE A 52 -12.49 -5.50 0.40
N SER A 53 -11.94 -4.41 0.91
CA SER A 53 -12.43 -3.06 0.61
C SER A 53 -11.58 -2.43 -0.47
N ALA A 54 -12.17 -1.52 -1.26
CA ALA A 54 -11.44 -0.73 -2.25
C ALA A 54 -11.85 0.74 -2.14
N PHE A 55 -10.86 1.62 -2.17
CA PHE A 55 -11.05 3.06 -2.14
C PHE A 55 -9.86 3.76 -2.81
N GLY A 56 -10.00 5.06 -3.10
CA GLY A 56 -8.95 5.91 -3.62
C GLY A 56 -9.31 7.37 -3.44
N ASP A 57 -8.44 8.27 -3.89
CA ASP A 57 -8.67 9.71 -3.91
C ASP A 57 -9.05 10.28 -2.54
N LEU A 58 -8.37 9.83 -1.49
CA LEU A 58 -8.53 10.40 -0.15
C LEU A 58 -8.05 11.85 -0.10
N GLN A 59 -6.95 12.12 -0.80
CA GLN A 59 -6.30 13.42 -0.91
C GLN A 59 -6.22 14.13 0.44
N ALA A 60 -5.60 13.45 1.40
CA ALA A 60 -5.47 13.90 2.78
C ALA A 60 -4.74 15.24 2.86
N SER A 61 -5.47 16.35 2.95
CA SER A 61 -4.90 17.71 3.02
C SER A 61 -5.32 18.46 4.28
N SER A 62 -6.31 17.95 5.02
CA SER A 62 -6.79 18.52 6.28
C SER A 62 -7.59 17.51 7.11
N ILE A 63 -7.71 17.78 8.41
CA ILE A 63 -8.57 16.99 9.31
C ILE A 63 -10.04 17.01 8.84
N ALA A 64 -10.50 18.15 8.29
CA ALA A 64 -11.87 18.27 7.85
C ALA A 64 -12.20 17.34 6.66
N GLU A 65 -11.25 17.16 5.74
CA GLU A 65 -11.40 16.23 4.61
C GLU A 65 -11.31 14.79 5.08
N MET A 66 -10.39 14.49 5.96
CA MET A 66 -10.28 13.16 6.57
C MET A 66 -11.57 12.73 7.29
N SER A 67 -12.35 13.68 7.83
CA SER A 67 -13.61 13.36 8.50
C SER A 67 -14.63 12.68 7.57
N ARG A 68 -14.57 12.93 6.27
CA ARG A 68 -15.45 12.26 5.28
C ARG A 68 -15.10 10.79 5.16
N PHE A 69 -13.80 10.49 5.14
CA PHE A 69 -13.34 9.11 5.06
C PHE A 69 -13.51 8.35 6.38
N LEU A 70 -13.56 9.04 7.52
CA LEU A 70 -13.86 8.41 8.82
C LEU A 70 -15.19 7.65 8.81
N ALA A 71 -16.18 8.12 8.07
CA ALA A 71 -17.46 7.41 7.94
C ALA A 71 -17.30 6.12 7.11
N ALA A 72 -16.55 6.16 6.02
CA ALA A 72 -16.25 4.97 5.21
C ALA A 72 -15.40 3.96 6.00
N ALA A 73 -14.34 4.42 6.64
CA ALA A 73 -13.49 3.60 7.50
C ALA A 73 -14.29 2.92 8.64
N LYS A 74 -15.22 3.66 9.26
CA LYS A 74 -16.15 3.10 10.23
C LYS A 74 -17.00 1.99 9.63
N THR A 75 -17.61 2.22 8.48
CA THR A 75 -18.44 1.21 7.79
C THR A 75 -17.63 -0.05 7.48
N ILE A 76 -16.40 0.09 7.00
CA ILE A 76 -15.51 -1.02 6.70
C ILE A 76 -15.16 -1.80 7.97
N SER A 77 -14.83 -1.10 9.06
CA SER A 77 -14.45 -1.75 10.33
C SER A 77 -15.62 -2.43 11.04
N GLU A 78 -16.84 -1.99 10.79
CA GLU A 78 -18.07 -2.56 11.38
C GLU A 78 -18.72 -3.65 10.50
N MET A 79 -18.11 -4.04 9.40
CA MET A 79 -18.60 -5.15 8.57
C MET A 79 -18.65 -6.45 9.38
N PRO A 80 -19.70 -7.28 9.22
CA PRO A 80 -19.82 -8.55 9.93
C PRO A 80 -18.64 -9.50 9.73
N GLU A 81 -18.06 -9.47 8.52
CA GLU A 81 -16.82 -10.15 8.19
C GLU A 81 -15.78 -9.09 7.86
N ARG A 82 -14.74 -9.02 8.68
CA ARG A 82 -13.64 -8.09 8.48
C ARG A 82 -12.97 -8.36 7.12
N PRO A 83 -12.78 -7.34 6.29
CA PRO A 83 -12.01 -7.48 5.06
C PRO A 83 -10.60 -8.03 5.34
N LEU A 84 -10.13 -8.94 4.49
CA LEU A 84 -8.79 -9.51 4.61
C LEU A 84 -7.71 -8.44 4.37
N PHE A 85 -7.97 -7.53 3.44
CA PHE A 85 -7.14 -6.39 3.13
C PHE A 85 -7.98 -5.22 2.57
N SER A 86 -7.37 -4.06 2.50
CA SER A 86 -7.90 -2.88 1.82
C SER A 86 -7.05 -2.57 0.59
N LEU A 87 -7.68 -2.28 -0.53
CA LEU A 87 -7.04 -1.84 -1.75
C LEU A 87 -7.21 -0.32 -1.87
N ASN A 88 -6.10 0.41 -1.86
CA ASN A 88 -6.09 1.83 -2.15
C ASN A 88 -5.53 2.06 -3.56
N VAL A 89 -6.32 2.68 -4.41
CA VAL A 89 -5.98 2.87 -5.83
C VAL A 89 -5.29 4.22 -6.11
N GLY A 90 -4.62 4.80 -5.12
CA GLY A 90 -3.81 6.01 -5.25
C GLY A 90 -4.46 7.26 -4.68
N ASP A 91 -3.71 8.34 -4.66
CA ASP A 91 -4.09 9.64 -4.13
C ASP A 91 -4.53 9.58 -2.66
N ILE A 92 -3.71 8.92 -1.84
CA ILE A 92 -3.95 8.85 -0.38
C ILE A 92 -3.76 10.22 0.25
N ILE A 93 -2.74 10.94 -0.21
CA ILE A 93 -2.38 12.27 0.29
C ILE A 93 -2.62 13.31 -0.81
N ASP A 94 -2.66 14.59 -0.42
CA ASP A 94 -2.87 15.69 -1.37
C ASP A 94 -1.57 16.08 -2.09
N SER A 95 -0.42 15.94 -1.43
CA SER A 95 0.88 16.24 -2.03
C SER A 95 2.03 15.63 -1.25
N ASP A 96 3.00 14.99 -1.91
CA ASP A 96 4.14 14.34 -1.27
C ASP A 96 5.18 15.33 -0.71
N ASP A 97 5.22 16.58 -1.18
CA ASP A 97 6.08 17.63 -0.62
C ASP A 97 5.59 18.17 0.72
N ARG A 98 4.37 17.81 1.11
CA ARG A 98 3.73 18.23 2.33
C ARG A 98 3.63 17.09 3.34
N TYR A 99 4.61 17.03 4.24
CA TYR A 99 4.61 16.01 5.30
C TYR A 99 3.35 16.04 6.19
N ASP A 100 2.72 17.21 6.35
CA ASP A 100 1.48 17.33 7.11
C ASP A 100 0.30 16.52 6.50
N CYS A 101 0.30 16.25 5.20
CA CYS A 101 -0.68 15.39 4.57
C CYS A 101 -0.63 13.96 5.12
N TYR A 102 0.57 13.41 5.32
CA TYR A 102 0.75 12.11 5.97
C TYR A 102 0.34 12.14 7.44
N MET A 103 0.52 13.25 8.12
CA MET A 103 0.01 13.42 9.50
C MET A 103 -1.52 13.37 9.55
N TYR A 104 -2.22 13.94 8.57
CA TYR A 104 -3.68 13.86 8.49
C TYR A 104 -4.15 12.43 8.21
N TYR A 105 -3.45 11.71 7.34
CA TYR A 105 -3.72 10.29 7.13
C TYR A 105 -3.46 9.48 8.40
N GLY A 106 -2.35 9.72 9.08
CA GLY A 106 -2.06 9.12 10.39
C GLY A 106 -3.11 9.46 11.46
N TYR A 107 -3.66 10.66 11.43
CA TYR A 107 -4.79 11.03 12.29
C TYR A 107 -6.02 10.16 12.01
N LEU A 108 -6.37 9.92 10.76
CA LEU A 108 -7.43 9.00 10.37
C LEU A 108 -7.22 7.62 10.98
N LEU A 109 -6.03 7.05 10.78
CA LEU A 109 -5.69 5.72 11.30
C LEU A 109 -5.79 5.64 12.82
N ASN A 110 -5.42 6.71 13.53
CA ASN A 110 -5.55 6.79 14.98
C ASN A 110 -7.00 6.90 15.45
N GLN A 111 -7.89 7.51 14.66
CA GLN A 111 -9.31 7.61 14.98
C GLN A 111 -10.09 6.31 14.70
N ARG A 112 -9.52 5.41 13.89
CA ARG A 112 -10.12 4.15 13.48
C ARG A 112 -9.10 3.01 13.54
N PRO A 113 -8.67 2.61 14.76
CA PRO A 113 -7.68 1.55 14.90
C PRO A 113 -8.13 0.23 14.27
N GLU A 114 -9.43 -0.07 14.28
CA GLU A 114 -9.96 -1.27 13.64
C GLU A 114 -9.74 -1.28 12.13
N PHE A 115 -9.83 -0.12 11.49
CA PHE A 115 -9.49 0.06 10.08
C PHE A 115 -7.98 0.01 9.86
N ALA A 116 -7.21 0.65 10.75
CA ALA A 116 -5.76 0.66 10.68
C ALA A 116 -5.11 -0.74 10.82
N ASN A 117 -5.86 -1.68 11.40
CA ASN A 117 -5.45 -3.07 11.57
C ASN A 117 -5.78 -3.96 10.34
N ILE A 118 -6.33 -3.38 9.26
CA ILE A 118 -6.56 -4.06 7.99
C ILE A 118 -5.37 -3.73 7.09
N ASP A 119 -4.72 -4.76 6.55
CA ASP A 119 -3.60 -4.57 5.62
C ASP A 119 -4.01 -3.69 4.45
N CYS A 120 -3.17 -2.73 4.08
CA CYS A 120 -3.43 -1.84 2.97
C CYS A 120 -2.48 -2.14 1.80
N VAL A 121 -3.06 -2.55 0.68
CA VAL A 121 -2.37 -2.66 -0.61
C VAL A 121 -2.57 -1.33 -1.33
N ALA A 122 -1.53 -0.53 -1.44
CA ALA A 122 -1.60 0.82 -1.98
C ALA A 122 -0.95 0.90 -3.36
N SER A 123 -1.69 1.41 -4.34
CA SER A 123 -1.11 1.91 -5.59
C SER A 123 -0.78 3.40 -5.43
N TYR A 124 0.13 3.91 -6.23
CA TYR A 124 0.42 5.35 -6.24
C TYR A 124 -0.42 6.05 -7.31
N GLY A 125 -0.91 7.24 -6.96
CA GLY A 125 -1.55 8.16 -7.87
C GLY A 125 -0.66 9.37 -8.17
N ASN A 126 -1.19 10.33 -8.92
CA ASN A 126 -0.41 11.52 -9.27
C ASN A 126 -0.12 12.42 -8.06
N HIS A 127 -0.92 12.38 -7.00
CA HIS A 127 -0.69 13.18 -5.80
C HIS A 127 0.48 12.66 -4.96
N GLU A 128 0.82 11.39 -5.02
CA GLU A 128 2.05 10.86 -4.44
C GLU A 128 3.31 11.40 -5.13
N TYR A 129 3.19 11.91 -6.37
CA TYR A 129 4.26 12.53 -7.15
C TYR A 129 4.16 14.06 -7.22
N MET A 130 3.10 14.68 -6.68
CA MET A 130 2.93 16.13 -6.69
C MET A 130 3.91 16.82 -5.73
N GLY A 131 4.39 17.97 -6.18
CA GLY A 131 5.28 18.84 -5.39
C GLY A 131 6.75 18.60 -5.67
N ASN A 132 7.12 17.46 -6.24
CA ASN A 132 8.51 17.22 -6.58
C ASN A 132 8.67 16.23 -7.73
N PRO A 133 9.17 16.69 -8.90
CA PRO A 133 9.26 15.86 -10.11
C PRO A 133 10.46 14.90 -10.13
N ASP A 134 11.34 14.94 -9.13
CA ASP A 134 12.52 14.07 -9.11
C ASP A 134 12.19 12.73 -8.45
N ALA A 135 12.64 11.62 -9.04
CA ALA A 135 12.40 10.26 -8.57
C ALA A 135 12.78 9.98 -7.10
N ASP A 136 13.63 10.83 -6.51
CA ASP A 136 14.01 10.77 -5.09
C ASP A 136 12.92 11.29 -4.14
N ASN A 137 11.80 11.75 -4.64
CA ASN A 137 10.87 12.60 -3.90
C ASN A 137 9.59 11.95 -3.46
N ILE A 138 9.30 10.75 -3.91
CA ILE A 138 8.26 9.89 -3.33
C ILE A 138 8.75 9.16 -2.07
N LYS A 139 9.79 9.68 -1.44
CA LYS A 139 10.39 9.08 -0.23
C LYS A 139 9.39 8.97 0.93
N PHE A 140 8.43 9.89 1.01
CA PHE A 140 7.40 9.83 2.03
C PHE A 140 6.36 8.77 1.67
N ALA A 141 5.91 8.70 0.42
CA ALA A 141 5.04 7.65 -0.06
C ALA A 141 5.71 6.28 0.14
N ASN A 142 6.94 6.11 -0.31
CA ASN A 142 7.73 4.90 -0.10
C ASN A 142 7.92 4.56 1.38
N GLY A 143 8.00 5.57 2.22
CA GLY A 143 8.13 5.40 3.66
C GLY A 143 6.83 4.92 4.33
N HIS A 144 5.68 5.26 3.79
CA HIS A 144 4.37 4.93 4.36
C HIS A 144 3.70 3.72 3.70
N HIS A 145 4.06 3.43 2.45
CA HIS A 145 3.48 2.37 1.64
C HIS A 145 4.55 1.47 1.06
N SER A 146 5.73 1.38 1.72
CA SER A 146 6.80 0.56 1.19
C SER A 146 6.29 -0.86 0.99
N ALA A 147 6.07 -1.13 -0.26
CA ALA A 147 5.83 -2.47 -0.68
C ALA A 147 7.07 -3.32 -0.39
N VAL A 148 6.80 -4.42 0.10
CA VAL A 148 7.35 -5.74 -0.11
C VAL A 148 8.72 -5.77 -0.81
N ALA A 149 9.56 -6.68 -0.42
CA ALA A 149 10.77 -7.22 -1.05
C ALA A 149 11.33 -6.48 -2.28
N ALA A 150 12.65 -6.40 -2.35
CA ALA A 150 13.35 -5.81 -3.49
C ALA A 150 12.70 -6.23 -4.80
N PRO A 151 12.30 -5.27 -5.65
CA PRO A 151 11.65 -5.59 -6.92
C PRO A 151 12.57 -6.44 -7.80
N ASP A 152 12.01 -7.38 -8.49
CA ASP A 152 12.70 -8.22 -9.48
C ASP A 152 12.71 -7.58 -10.87
N PHE A 153 12.57 -6.28 -10.92
CA PHE A 153 12.65 -5.39 -12.08
C PHE A 153 13.46 -4.14 -11.72
N ASP A 154 13.78 -3.32 -12.70
CA ASP A 154 14.44 -2.04 -12.47
C ASP A 154 13.42 -0.99 -11.96
N PRO A 155 13.50 -0.56 -10.68
CA PRO A 155 12.55 0.40 -10.12
C PRO A 155 12.67 1.80 -10.76
N GLU A 156 13.79 2.12 -11.43
CA GLU A 156 13.91 3.35 -12.20
C GLU A 156 13.05 3.32 -13.48
N LEU A 157 12.67 2.12 -13.94
CA LEU A 157 11.79 1.95 -15.10
C LEU A 157 10.31 1.86 -14.71
N LEU A 158 9.98 1.08 -13.70
CA LEU A 158 8.59 0.76 -13.38
C LEU A 158 8.05 1.42 -12.11
N GLY A 159 8.90 2.17 -11.39
CA GLY A 159 8.53 2.82 -10.14
C GLY A 159 8.39 1.88 -8.95
N THR A 160 8.54 2.43 -7.76
CA THR A 160 8.54 1.67 -6.50
C THR A 160 7.15 1.27 -6.04
N GLY A 161 6.09 1.87 -6.58
CA GLY A 161 4.70 1.48 -6.38
C GLY A 161 4.25 0.28 -7.22
N THR A 162 5.15 -0.27 -8.07
CA THR A 162 4.89 -1.49 -8.83
C THR A 162 5.27 -2.72 -8.03
N TYR A 163 4.32 -3.60 -7.79
CA TYR A 163 4.54 -4.85 -7.06
C TYR A 163 3.38 -5.83 -7.23
N ALA A 164 3.58 -7.07 -6.80
CA ALA A 164 2.53 -8.07 -6.72
C ALA A 164 2.46 -8.66 -5.31
N VAL A 165 1.27 -8.98 -4.85
CA VAL A 165 1.03 -9.58 -3.53
C VAL A 165 -0.12 -10.59 -3.60
N GLU A 166 -0.03 -11.63 -2.79
CA GLU A 166 -1.05 -12.68 -2.71
C GLU A 166 -1.91 -12.54 -1.46
N TYR A 167 -3.21 -12.72 -1.64
CA TYR A 167 -4.18 -12.89 -0.56
C TYR A 167 -5.09 -14.08 -0.87
N GLY A 168 -4.92 -15.18 -0.15
CA GLY A 168 -5.64 -16.42 -0.42
C GLY A 168 -5.45 -16.88 -1.87
N ASN A 169 -6.54 -17.06 -2.60
CA ASN A 169 -6.54 -17.45 -4.01
C ASN A 169 -6.53 -16.27 -4.99
N MET A 170 -6.19 -15.07 -4.52
CA MET A 170 -6.10 -13.84 -5.31
C MET A 170 -4.66 -13.36 -5.43
N LEU A 171 -4.30 -12.94 -6.62
CA LEU A 171 -3.12 -12.14 -6.93
C LEU A 171 -3.55 -10.69 -7.15
N VAL A 172 -2.94 -9.76 -6.45
CA VAL A 172 -3.10 -8.32 -6.67
C VAL A 172 -1.80 -7.77 -7.25
N ILE A 173 -1.90 -7.11 -8.39
CA ILE A 173 -0.79 -6.45 -9.09
C ILE A 173 -1.03 -4.95 -9.03
N SER A 174 -0.14 -4.19 -8.39
CA SER A 174 -0.11 -2.74 -8.43
C SER A 174 0.83 -2.27 -9.54
N LEU A 175 0.38 -1.31 -10.35
CA LEU A 175 1.19 -0.66 -11.37
C LEU A 175 1.37 0.81 -11.02
N ASP A 176 2.63 1.22 -10.90
CA ASP A 176 3.02 2.62 -10.66
C ASP A 176 3.07 3.39 -11.99
N TRP A 177 1.89 3.64 -12.56
CA TRP A 177 1.76 4.28 -13.86
C TRP A 177 2.12 5.77 -13.85
N GLU A 178 2.22 6.37 -12.67
CA GLU A 178 2.61 7.78 -12.49
C GLU A 178 4.11 8.00 -12.50
N HIS A 179 4.89 6.94 -12.32
CA HIS A 179 6.34 7.02 -12.34
C HIS A 179 6.84 7.61 -13.67
N ARG A 180 7.75 8.57 -13.56
CA ARG A 180 8.37 9.27 -14.70
C ARG A 180 9.87 9.00 -14.73
N GLY A 181 10.21 7.74 -15.00
CA GLY A 181 11.61 7.33 -15.18
C GLY A 181 12.23 7.88 -16.47
N PRO A 182 13.51 7.58 -16.70
CA PRO A 182 14.27 8.10 -17.84
C PRO A 182 13.86 7.49 -19.18
N ALA A 183 13.12 6.37 -19.16
CA ALA A 183 12.73 5.64 -20.35
C ALA A 183 11.55 6.28 -21.10
N SER A 184 11.44 5.99 -22.39
CA SER A 184 10.29 6.42 -23.17
C SER A 184 9.00 5.69 -22.77
N PRO A 185 7.81 6.27 -23.00
CA PRO A 185 6.53 5.59 -22.69
C PRO A 185 6.41 4.20 -23.34
N SER A 186 6.98 3.98 -24.52
CA SER A 186 6.94 2.69 -25.19
C SER A 186 7.84 1.64 -24.52
N GLU A 187 9.00 2.05 -24.02
CA GLU A 187 9.90 1.18 -23.27
C GLU A 187 9.28 0.79 -21.93
N ILE A 188 8.74 1.75 -21.21
CA ILE A 188 8.02 1.52 -19.95
C ILE A 188 6.86 0.53 -20.17
N THR A 189 6.04 0.72 -21.19
CA THR A 189 4.93 -0.20 -21.51
C THR A 189 5.42 -1.61 -21.81
N GLN A 190 6.53 -1.77 -22.51
CA GLN A 190 7.10 -3.09 -22.80
C GLN A 190 7.65 -3.76 -21.56
N GLU A 191 8.28 -3.01 -20.66
CA GLU A 191 8.79 -3.56 -19.40
C GLU A 191 7.64 -3.98 -18.45
N TYR A 192 6.56 -3.19 -18.36
CA TYR A 192 5.35 -3.63 -17.66
C TYR A 192 4.80 -4.93 -18.25
N ALA A 193 4.70 -5.02 -19.58
CA ALA A 193 4.18 -6.22 -20.23
C ALA A 193 5.03 -7.45 -19.92
N LYS A 194 6.36 -7.34 -19.98
CA LYS A 194 7.27 -8.44 -19.64
C LYS A 194 7.16 -8.86 -18.18
N TRP A 195 7.17 -7.89 -17.28
CA TRP A 195 7.09 -8.17 -15.87
C TRP A 195 5.74 -8.78 -15.49
N MET A 196 4.64 -8.24 -16.01
CA MET A 196 3.29 -8.81 -15.79
C MET A 196 3.16 -10.22 -16.34
N ASP A 197 3.70 -10.52 -17.53
CA ASP A 197 3.68 -11.86 -18.12
C ASP A 197 4.40 -12.87 -17.20
N LYS A 198 5.57 -12.48 -16.67
CA LYS A 198 6.30 -13.27 -15.68
C LYS A 198 5.45 -13.52 -14.44
N VAL A 199 4.96 -12.46 -13.78
CA VAL A 199 4.17 -12.55 -12.55
C VAL A 199 2.91 -13.39 -12.75
N LEU A 200 2.18 -13.18 -13.85
CA LEU A 200 0.97 -13.95 -14.16
C LEU A 200 1.27 -15.43 -14.43
N THR A 201 2.44 -15.73 -14.96
CA THR A 201 2.90 -17.11 -15.20
C THR A 201 3.29 -17.79 -13.90
N GLU A 202 4.05 -17.12 -13.04
CA GLU A 202 4.48 -17.62 -11.74
C GLU A 202 3.30 -17.87 -10.79
N HIS A 203 2.22 -17.10 -10.92
CA HIS A 203 1.00 -17.20 -10.11
C HIS A 203 -0.22 -17.69 -10.94
N ALA A 204 0.04 -18.60 -11.88
CA ALA A 204 -1.04 -19.11 -12.77
C ALA A 204 -2.14 -19.87 -12.00
N ASP A 205 -1.79 -20.45 -10.85
CA ASP A 205 -2.69 -21.18 -9.95
C ASP A 205 -3.72 -20.30 -9.24
N LYS A 206 -3.47 -18.99 -9.11
CA LYS A 206 -4.42 -18.09 -8.44
C LYS A 206 -5.69 -17.91 -9.27
N THR A 207 -6.84 -18.09 -8.62
CA THR A 207 -8.16 -17.99 -9.27
C THR A 207 -8.46 -16.56 -9.70
N TRP A 208 -8.17 -15.59 -8.82
CA TRP A 208 -8.45 -14.18 -9.06
C TRP A 208 -7.17 -13.43 -9.33
N LYS A 209 -7.18 -12.62 -10.38
CA LYS A 209 -6.07 -11.73 -10.72
C LYS A 209 -6.63 -10.32 -10.86
N VAL A 210 -6.21 -9.43 -9.97
CA VAL A 210 -6.63 -8.03 -9.91
C VAL A 210 -5.43 -7.17 -10.26
N VAL A 211 -5.59 -6.29 -11.23
CA VAL A 211 -4.61 -5.25 -11.55
C VAL A 211 -5.16 -3.92 -11.09
N THR A 212 -4.38 -3.19 -10.34
CA THR A 212 -4.73 -1.86 -9.83
C THR A 212 -3.73 -0.82 -10.33
N LEU A 213 -4.25 0.32 -10.73
CA LEU A 213 -3.54 1.52 -11.11
C LEU A 213 -4.47 2.72 -10.90
N HIS A 214 -3.89 3.90 -10.72
CA HIS A 214 -4.66 5.08 -10.39
C HIS A 214 -5.48 5.61 -11.58
N TYR A 215 -4.83 5.89 -12.71
CA TYR A 215 -5.53 6.39 -13.89
C TYR A 215 -6.25 5.29 -14.66
N PRO A 216 -7.46 5.56 -15.14
CA PRO A 216 -8.18 4.61 -15.99
C PRO A 216 -7.42 4.39 -17.32
N ILE A 217 -7.30 3.13 -17.74
CA ILE A 217 -6.68 2.77 -19.02
C ILE A 217 -7.44 3.39 -20.20
N PHE A 218 -8.75 3.52 -20.05
CA PHE A 218 -9.64 4.13 -21.03
C PHE A 218 -10.39 5.31 -20.37
N PRO A 219 -9.78 6.50 -20.31
CA PRO A 219 -10.47 7.65 -19.79
C PRO A 219 -11.68 7.98 -20.69
N ASN A 220 -12.81 8.25 -20.09
CA ASN A 220 -13.95 8.82 -20.82
C ASN A 220 -13.53 10.20 -21.33
N ALA A 221 -13.52 10.37 -22.64
CA ALA A 221 -13.25 11.63 -23.30
C ALA A 221 -14.37 12.64 -23.02
#